data_10ca1b674cc32b3667a5440f071b533b
#
_entry.id   10ca1b674cc32b3667a5440f071b533b
#
_cell.length_a   1.000
_cell.length_b   1.000
_cell.length_c   1.000
_cell.angle_alpha   90.00
_cell.angle_beta   90.00
_cell.angle_gamma   90.00
#
_symmetry.space_group_name_H-M   'P 1'
#
loop_
_entity.id
_entity.type
_entity.pdbx_description
1 polymer ?
#
loop_
_entity_poly.entity_id
_entity_poly.type
_entity_poly.pdbx_seq_one_letter_code
_entity_poly.pdbx_strand_id
1 'polypeptide(L)'
;MKKTLLTFCLSLAALCGMAQTQTNYNEKLVVTVNGISTDSIPAAITVVNNGDGTCDFSLKNFVMVLGTDSMAVGNIDLKKVQMEEKDGVSLITTDQSIEIQPGDDPKFEEDEWLGPNLGEVPIKLSGKLTASALYVNIDIDMTSLLGQTINVVVGQANNIVSGINTTKVAPATQSTTIYTLNGLRVNKANKGMYIINGKKTIK
;
A
#
# COMPACT_ATOMS: atom_id res chain seq x y z
N MET A 1 -44.96 -37.90 -35.65
CA MET A 1 -44.51 -36.53 -35.27
C MET A 1 -43.56 -36.66 -34.10
N LYS A 2 -42.28 -36.62 -34.38
CA LYS A 2 -41.20 -36.71 -33.35
C LYS A 2 -40.92 -35.32 -32.83
N LYS A 3 -41.24 -35.07 -31.56
CA LYS A 3 -40.90 -33.82 -30.88
C LYS A 3 -39.44 -33.91 -30.47
N THR A 4 -38.55 -33.28 -31.21
CA THR A 4 -37.17 -33.04 -30.82
C THR A 4 -37.15 -31.94 -29.75
N LEU A 5 -36.98 -32.38 -28.50
CA LEU A 5 -36.76 -31.51 -27.39
C LEU A 5 -35.31 -30.96 -27.51
N LEU A 6 -35.19 -29.77 -28.07
CA LEU A 6 -33.91 -29.07 -28.14
C LEU A 6 -33.56 -28.56 -26.72
N THR A 7 -32.79 -29.36 -26.01
CA THR A 7 -32.23 -28.97 -24.73
C THR A 7 -31.15 -27.93 -25.03
N PHE A 8 -31.52 -26.65 -24.94
CA PHE A 8 -30.59 -25.53 -24.97
C PHE A 8 -29.90 -25.54 -23.62
N CYS A 9 -28.80 -26.27 -23.53
CA CYS A 9 -27.85 -26.11 -22.42
C CYS A 9 -27.25 -24.70 -22.52
N LEU A 10 -27.91 -23.75 -21.86
CA LEU A 10 -27.38 -22.45 -21.59
C LEU A 10 -26.22 -22.67 -20.61
N SER A 11 -25.03 -22.92 -21.15
CA SER A 11 -23.79 -22.84 -20.40
C SER A 11 -23.62 -21.36 -20.01
N LEU A 12 -24.21 -21.03 -18.88
CA LEU A 12 -23.89 -19.78 -18.17
C LEU A 12 -22.43 -19.94 -17.74
N ALA A 13 -21.50 -19.62 -18.66
CA ALA A 13 -20.13 -19.33 -18.27
C ALA A 13 -20.26 -18.18 -17.28
N ALA A 14 -20.22 -18.51 -16.00
CA ALA A 14 -19.95 -17.54 -14.98
C ALA A 14 -18.57 -16.99 -15.32
N LEU A 15 -18.56 -15.90 -16.10
CA LEU A 15 -17.45 -14.96 -16.10
C LEU A 15 -17.39 -14.47 -14.66
N CYS A 16 -16.64 -15.18 -13.81
CA CYS A 16 -16.09 -14.61 -12.61
C CYS A 16 -15.23 -13.46 -13.11
N GLY A 17 -15.86 -12.33 -13.36
CA GLY A 17 -15.17 -11.07 -13.53
C GLY A 17 -14.40 -10.90 -12.24
N MET A 18 -13.08 -11.14 -12.29
CA MET A 18 -12.20 -10.84 -11.19
C MET A 18 -12.40 -9.35 -10.94
N ALA A 19 -13.03 -9.02 -9.82
CA ALA A 19 -13.33 -7.62 -9.50
C ALA A 19 -11.99 -6.92 -9.27
N GLN A 20 -11.60 -6.08 -10.21
CA GLN A 20 -10.45 -5.21 -10.02
C GLN A 20 -10.72 -4.31 -8.82
N THR A 21 -9.80 -4.28 -7.87
CA THR A 21 -9.89 -3.42 -6.70
C THR A 21 -8.81 -2.36 -6.78
N GLN A 22 -9.22 -1.11 -6.85
CA GLN A 22 -8.30 0.04 -6.84
C GLN A 22 -8.12 0.55 -5.42
N THR A 23 -6.87 0.79 -5.06
CA THR A 23 -6.47 1.44 -3.80
C THR A 23 -5.57 2.63 -4.12
N ASN A 24 -5.87 3.78 -3.52
CA ASN A 24 -5.07 4.98 -3.65
C ASN A 24 -4.31 5.23 -2.35
N TYR A 25 -3.01 5.51 -2.46
CA TYR A 25 -2.13 5.81 -1.35
C TYR A 25 -1.59 7.22 -1.51
N ASN A 26 -1.61 7.98 -0.41
CA ASN A 26 -0.98 9.29 -0.32
C ASN A 26 0.22 9.15 0.61
N GLU A 27 1.38 8.99 0.03
CA GLU A 27 2.62 8.73 0.75
C GLU A 27 3.64 9.85 0.49
N LYS A 28 4.78 9.74 1.14
CA LYS A 28 5.94 10.57 0.83
C LYS A 28 6.95 9.75 0.04
N LEU A 29 7.57 10.37 -0.94
CA LEU A 29 8.68 9.76 -1.67
C LEU A 29 9.98 10.53 -1.44
N VAL A 30 11.08 9.81 -1.51
CA VAL A 30 12.44 10.33 -1.52
C VAL A 30 13.12 9.81 -2.76
N VAL A 31 13.76 10.70 -3.51
CA VAL A 31 14.54 10.34 -4.69
C VAL A 31 16.02 10.37 -4.31
N THR A 32 16.75 9.37 -4.75
CA THR A 32 18.22 9.32 -4.62
C THR A 32 18.83 9.21 -6.02
N VAL A 33 19.63 10.18 -6.39
CA VAL A 33 20.35 10.21 -7.66
C VAL A 33 21.84 10.10 -7.38
N ASN A 34 22.48 9.06 -7.91
CA ASN A 34 23.91 8.79 -7.71
C ASN A 34 24.33 8.85 -6.21
N GLY A 35 23.47 8.38 -5.31
CA GLY A 35 23.73 8.35 -3.87
C GLY A 35 23.40 9.65 -3.12
N ILE A 36 22.91 10.69 -3.79
CA ILE A 36 22.46 11.94 -3.16
C ILE A 36 20.94 11.93 -3.08
N SER A 37 20.42 11.97 -1.85
CA SER A 37 18.96 11.97 -1.62
C SER A 37 18.39 13.38 -1.60
N THR A 38 17.17 13.51 -2.15
CA THR A 38 16.36 14.74 -2.09
C THR A 38 15.57 14.81 -0.79
N ASP A 39 14.98 15.99 -0.52
CA ASP A 39 13.93 16.09 0.49
C ASP A 39 12.71 15.25 0.11
N SER A 40 11.94 14.84 1.11
CA SER A 40 10.74 14.05 0.85
C SER A 40 9.60 14.91 0.32
N ILE A 41 8.99 14.47 -0.77
CA ILE A 41 7.85 15.14 -1.40
C ILE A 41 6.58 14.25 -1.35
N PRO A 42 5.37 14.84 -1.39
CA PRO A 42 4.14 14.07 -1.48
C PRO A 42 4.06 13.28 -2.79
N ALA A 43 3.51 12.07 -2.73
CA ALA A 43 3.26 11.23 -3.89
C ALA A 43 1.89 10.57 -3.80
N ALA A 44 1.15 10.62 -4.90
CA ALA A 44 -0.11 9.91 -5.08
C ALA A 44 0.16 8.63 -5.88
N ILE A 45 -0.08 7.49 -5.25
CA ILE A 45 0.10 6.17 -5.85
C ILE A 45 -1.26 5.50 -6.01
N THR A 46 -1.48 4.91 -7.16
CA THR A 46 -2.64 4.05 -7.40
C THR A 46 -2.18 2.63 -7.65
N VAL A 47 -2.79 1.68 -6.95
CA VAL A 47 -2.58 0.25 -7.19
C VAL A 47 -3.91 -0.39 -7.53
N VAL A 48 -3.98 -1.08 -8.65
CA VAL A 48 -5.15 -1.82 -9.10
C VAL A 48 -4.83 -3.31 -9.03
N ASN A 49 -5.47 -4.03 -8.11
CA ASN A 49 -5.37 -5.48 -8.03
C ASN A 49 -6.20 -6.10 -9.17
N ASN A 50 -5.55 -6.87 -10.03
CA ASN A 50 -6.20 -7.50 -11.19
C ASN A 50 -6.94 -8.80 -10.84
N GLY A 51 -6.75 -9.33 -9.62
CA GLY A 51 -7.38 -10.56 -9.15
C GLY A 51 -6.73 -11.85 -9.67
N ASP A 52 -5.72 -11.76 -10.52
CA ASP A 52 -4.99 -12.87 -11.15
C ASP A 52 -3.59 -13.12 -10.56
N GLY A 53 -3.30 -12.55 -9.39
CA GLY A 53 -1.96 -12.58 -8.78
C GLY A 53 -1.05 -11.48 -9.31
N THR A 54 -1.61 -10.50 -10.00
CA THR A 54 -0.90 -9.31 -10.47
C THR A 54 -1.62 -8.02 -10.05
N CYS A 55 -0.89 -6.91 -10.08
CA CYS A 55 -1.48 -5.58 -9.96
C CYS A 55 -0.89 -4.62 -10.97
N ASP A 56 -1.60 -3.53 -11.21
CA ASP A 56 -1.07 -2.38 -11.94
C ASP A 56 -0.67 -1.33 -10.90
N PHE A 57 0.53 -0.78 -11.04
CA PHE A 57 1.07 0.26 -10.17
C PHE A 57 1.22 1.55 -10.96
N SER A 58 0.80 2.67 -10.38
CA SER A 58 0.88 3.99 -11.03
C SER A 58 1.36 5.05 -10.05
N LEU A 59 2.44 5.73 -10.42
CA LEU A 59 2.92 6.96 -9.80
C LEU A 59 2.72 8.09 -10.80
N LYS A 60 1.76 8.97 -10.51
CA LYS A 60 1.40 10.09 -11.40
C LYS A 60 2.22 11.34 -11.11
N ASN A 61 2.46 12.11 -12.17
CA ASN A 61 3.10 13.43 -12.10
C ASN A 61 4.41 13.41 -11.31
N PHE A 62 5.25 12.41 -11.58
CA PHE A 62 6.52 12.31 -10.89
C PHE A 62 7.43 13.48 -11.29
N VAL A 63 7.79 14.29 -10.30
CA VAL A 63 8.73 15.41 -10.43
C VAL A 63 9.90 15.16 -9.51
N MET A 64 11.10 15.23 -10.05
CA MET A 64 12.33 15.09 -9.30
C MET A 64 12.82 16.49 -8.90
N VAL A 65 13.09 16.71 -7.62
CA VAL A 65 13.59 17.99 -7.11
C VAL A 65 15.05 17.81 -6.69
N LEU A 66 15.95 18.52 -7.32
CA LEU A 66 17.39 18.48 -7.07
C LEU A 66 17.86 19.87 -6.63
N GLY A 67 17.88 20.12 -5.32
CA GLY A 67 18.18 21.44 -4.77
C GLY A 67 17.10 22.47 -5.12
N THR A 68 17.47 23.47 -5.92
CA THR A 68 16.52 24.50 -6.42
C THR A 68 15.87 24.13 -7.75
N ASP A 69 16.36 23.10 -8.42
CA ASP A 69 15.90 22.71 -9.74
C ASP A 69 14.86 21.58 -9.62
N SER A 70 13.84 21.65 -10.45
CA SER A 70 12.83 20.61 -10.58
C SER A 70 12.84 20.07 -12.00
N MET A 71 12.73 18.75 -12.11
CA MET A 71 12.66 18.04 -13.37
C MET A 71 11.36 17.25 -13.45
N ALA A 72 10.49 17.64 -14.35
CA ALA A 72 9.23 16.93 -14.60
C ALA A 72 9.52 15.64 -15.38
N VAL A 73 9.33 14.50 -14.73
CA VAL A 73 9.62 13.19 -15.32
C VAL A 73 8.40 12.64 -16.04
N GLY A 74 7.26 12.59 -15.38
CA GLY A 74 6.00 12.10 -15.97
C GLY A 74 5.31 11.01 -15.16
N ASN A 75 4.53 10.19 -15.85
CA ASN A 75 3.77 9.10 -15.26
C ASN A 75 4.52 7.77 -15.37
N ILE A 76 4.77 7.13 -14.23
CA ILE A 76 5.34 5.79 -14.16
C ILE A 76 4.19 4.80 -13.96
N ASP A 77 3.81 4.13 -15.05
CA ASP A 77 2.72 3.17 -15.08
C ASP A 77 3.28 1.76 -15.34
N LEU A 78 3.29 0.92 -14.30
CA LEU A 78 3.77 -0.46 -14.38
C LEU A 78 2.58 -1.40 -14.43
N LYS A 79 2.53 -2.24 -15.46
CA LYS A 79 1.45 -3.20 -15.69
C LYS A 79 1.86 -4.61 -15.27
N LYS A 80 0.89 -5.40 -14.80
CA LYS A 80 1.10 -6.82 -14.44
C LYS A 80 2.27 -7.04 -13.49
N VAL A 81 2.44 -6.15 -12.52
CA VAL A 81 3.37 -6.31 -11.41
C VAL A 81 2.96 -7.55 -10.62
N GLN A 82 3.88 -8.47 -10.38
CA GLN A 82 3.61 -9.69 -9.61
C GLN A 82 3.19 -9.31 -8.19
N MET A 83 2.12 -9.93 -7.70
CA MET A 83 1.57 -9.67 -6.37
C MET A 83 1.31 -10.98 -5.64
N GLU A 84 1.94 -11.15 -4.48
CA GLU A 84 1.75 -12.28 -3.58
C GLU A 84 1.19 -11.77 -2.25
N GLU A 85 0.05 -12.30 -1.84
CA GLU A 85 -0.55 -11.96 -0.54
C GLU A 85 -0.15 -12.97 0.53
N LYS A 86 0.38 -12.48 1.64
CA LYS A 86 0.76 -13.27 2.79
C LYS A 86 0.48 -12.51 4.09
N ASP A 87 -0.27 -13.12 4.98
CA ASP A 87 -0.59 -12.58 6.31
C ASP A 87 -1.18 -11.15 6.29
N GLY A 88 -2.01 -10.85 5.28
CA GLY A 88 -2.64 -9.54 5.10
C GLY A 88 -1.70 -8.44 4.57
N VAL A 89 -0.51 -8.82 4.12
CA VAL A 89 0.44 -7.97 3.41
C VAL A 89 0.60 -8.50 1.99
N SER A 90 0.45 -7.64 1.01
CA SER A 90 0.76 -7.98 -0.38
C SER A 90 2.20 -7.56 -0.69
N LEU A 91 2.99 -8.50 -1.18
CA LEU A 91 4.33 -8.26 -1.73
C LEU A 91 4.18 -8.01 -3.22
N ILE A 92 4.80 -6.95 -3.72
CA ILE A 92 4.79 -6.64 -5.14
C ILE A 92 6.22 -6.55 -5.68
N THR A 93 6.43 -7.07 -6.90
CA THR A 93 7.72 -7.03 -7.56
C THR A 93 7.58 -7.06 -9.07
N THR A 94 8.46 -6.33 -9.75
CA THR A 94 8.61 -6.40 -11.21
C THR A 94 9.98 -5.95 -11.65
N ASP A 95 10.38 -6.40 -12.82
CA ASP A 95 11.58 -5.97 -13.57
C ASP A 95 11.14 -5.86 -15.03
N GLN A 96 10.88 -4.64 -15.50
CA GLN A 96 10.35 -4.38 -16.83
C GLN A 96 10.84 -3.04 -17.36
N SER A 97 10.88 -2.89 -18.70
CA SER A 97 11.10 -1.60 -19.34
C SER A 97 9.76 -0.96 -19.70
N ILE A 98 9.66 0.34 -19.54
CA ILE A 98 8.48 1.13 -19.88
C ILE A 98 8.85 2.41 -20.61
N GLU A 99 7.91 2.94 -21.38
CA GLU A 99 7.93 4.32 -21.84
C GLU A 99 7.19 5.20 -20.83
N ILE A 100 7.88 6.19 -20.28
CA ILE A 100 7.30 7.12 -19.32
C ILE A 100 6.44 8.12 -20.07
N GLN A 101 5.15 8.17 -19.77
CA GLN A 101 4.20 9.08 -20.39
C GLN A 101 4.25 10.47 -19.75
N PRO A 102 3.88 11.54 -20.46
CA PRO A 102 3.81 12.87 -19.88
C PRO A 102 2.82 12.90 -18.71
N GLY A 103 3.03 13.79 -17.77
CA GLY A 103 2.08 14.05 -16.70
C GLY A 103 0.93 14.96 -17.16
N ASP A 104 0.01 15.21 -16.24
CA ASP A 104 -1.13 16.10 -16.42
C ASP A 104 -1.20 17.23 -15.35
N ASP A 105 -0.11 17.45 -14.61
CA ASP A 105 0.00 18.59 -13.68
C ASP A 105 0.04 19.91 -14.48
N PRO A 106 -0.95 20.81 -14.29
CA PRO A 106 -1.06 22.05 -15.06
C PRO A 106 0.09 23.05 -14.82
N LYS A 107 1.04 22.74 -13.94
CA LYS A 107 2.25 23.53 -13.72
C LYS A 107 3.29 23.35 -14.81
N PHE A 108 3.16 22.29 -15.61
CA PHE A 108 4.11 21.93 -16.65
C PHE A 108 3.40 21.84 -18.00
N GLU A 109 4.01 22.41 -19.02
CA GLU A 109 3.56 22.21 -20.40
C GLU A 109 3.89 20.79 -20.89
N GLU A 110 3.25 20.33 -21.95
CA GLU A 110 3.40 18.95 -22.44
C GLU A 110 4.85 18.62 -22.84
N ASP A 111 5.57 19.59 -23.38
CA ASP A 111 6.97 19.47 -23.82
C ASP A 111 8.01 19.60 -22.69
N GLU A 112 7.59 20.01 -21.48
CA GLU A 112 8.47 20.07 -20.31
C GLU A 112 8.65 18.69 -19.64
N TRP A 113 7.82 17.71 -19.98
CA TRP A 113 7.94 16.35 -19.46
C TRP A 113 9.09 15.60 -20.13
N LEU A 114 10.09 15.22 -19.32
CA LEU A 114 11.29 14.55 -19.80
C LEU A 114 11.01 13.09 -20.24
N GLY A 115 10.10 12.42 -19.55
CA GLY A 115 9.83 10.99 -19.72
C GLY A 115 9.65 10.54 -21.16
N PRO A 116 8.80 11.19 -21.97
CA PRO A 116 8.58 10.81 -23.37
C PRO A 116 9.84 10.82 -24.24
N ASN A 117 10.84 11.62 -23.87
CA ASN A 117 12.10 11.76 -24.60
C ASN A 117 13.15 10.71 -24.20
N LEU A 118 12.90 9.91 -23.16
CA LEU A 118 13.84 8.91 -22.65
C LEU A 118 13.75 7.55 -23.39
N GLY A 119 12.65 7.30 -24.12
CA GLY A 119 12.37 6.00 -24.70
C GLY A 119 12.08 4.93 -23.65
N GLU A 120 12.52 3.69 -23.90
CA GLU A 120 12.34 2.59 -22.95
C GLU A 120 13.30 2.73 -21.76
N VAL A 121 12.74 2.79 -20.57
CA VAL A 121 13.47 2.92 -19.30
C VAL A 121 13.31 1.64 -18.49
N PRO A 122 14.41 0.94 -18.15
CA PRO A 122 14.37 -0.22 -17.27
C PRO A 122 14.01 0.18 -15.84
N ILE A 123 13.00 -0.48 -15.28
CA ILE A 123 12.51 -0.23 -13.93
C ILE A 123 12.41 -1.54 -13.16
N LYS A 124 13.02 -1.55 -11.97
CA LYS A 124 12.82 -2.61 -10.98
C LYS A 124 12.02 -2.05 -9.82
N LEU A 125 10.93 -2.72 -9.49
CA LEU A 125 10.10 -2.35 -8.36
C LEU A 125 10.02 -3.52 -7.38
N SER A 126 10.18 -3.22 -6.11
CA SER A 126 9.89 -4.15 -5.01
C SER A 126 9.16 -3.40 -3.91
N GLY A 127 8.15 -4.02 -3.33
CA GLY A 127 7.37 -3.32 -2.32
C GLY A 127 6.45 -4.21 -1.50
N LYS A 128 5.83 -3.57 -0.53
CA LYS A 128 4.84 -4.15 0.36
C LYS A 128 3.68 -3.20 0.49
N LEU A 129 2.48 -3.73 0.53
CA LEU A 129 1.28 -2.92 0.73
C LEU A 129 0.27 -3.64 1.61
N THR A 130 -0.53 -2.84 2.30
CA THR A 130 -1.73 -3.25 3.02
C THR A 130 -2.89 -2.41 2.50
N ALA A 131 -4.09 -2.56 3.03
CA ALA A 131 -5.22 -1.71 2.67
C ALA A 131 -5.02 -0.21 2.98
N SER A 132 -4.08 0.15 3.87
CA SER A 132 -3.93 1.52 4.38
C SER A 132 -2.53 2.13 4.25
N ALA A 133 -1.53 1.33 3.91
CA ALA A 133 -0.14 1.78 3.83
C ALA A 133 0.61 1.07 2.69
N LEU A 134 1.54 1.76 2.09
CA LEU A 134 2.39 1.27 1.02
C LEU A 134 3.85 1.62 1.32
N TYR A 135 4.74 0.68 1.03
CA TYR A 135 6.18 0.91 0.97
C TYR A 135 6.73 0.30 -0.31
N VAL A 136 7.35 1.10 -1.14
CA VAL A 136 7.88 0.65 -2.44
C VAL A 136 9.27 1.23 -2.65
N ASN A 137 10.16 0.41 -3.16
CA ASN A 137 11.46 0.78 -3.70
C ASN A 137 11.42 0.60 -5.22
N ILE A 138 11.76 1.66 -5.94
CA ILE A 138 11.80 1.69 -7.41
C ILE A 138 13.21 2.07 -7.82
N ASP A 139 13.90 1.18 -8.52
CA ASP A 139 15.20 1.42 -9.13
C ASP A 139 14.99 1.69 -10.63
N ILE A 140 15.46 2.82 -11.10
CA ILE A 140 15.36 3.28 -12.47
C ILE A 140 16.79 3.34 -13.03
N ASP A 141 17.12 2.47 -13.98
CA ASP A 141 18.44 2.45 -14.59
C ASP A 141 18.49 3.39 -15.81
N MET A 142 19.08 4.56 -15.57
CA MET A 142 19.32 5.58 -16.60
C MET A 142 20.79 5.65 -17.01
N THR A 143 21.60 4.63 -16.65
CA THR A 143 23.04 4.65 -16.92
C THR A 143 23.37 4.77 -18.40
N SER A 144 22.62 4.10 -19.26
CA SER A 144 22.82 4.14 -20.70
C SER A 144 22.37 5.46 -21.35
N LEU A 145 21.42 6.17 -20.74
CA LEU A 145 20.81 7.38 -21.26
C LEU A 145 21.46 8.65 -20.69
N LEU A 146 21.64 8.71 -19.39
CA LEU A 146 22.08 9.88 -18.64
C LEU A 146 23.34 9.64 -17.79
N GLY A 147 23.86 8.40 -17.75
CA GLY A 147 24.97 8.03 -16.88
C GLY A 147 24.60 8.03 -15.39
N GLN A 148 23.31 7.88 -15.08
CA GLN A 148 22.79 8.02 -13.72
C GLN A 148 21.96 6.80 -13.29
N THR A 149 21.99 6.53 -11.98
CA THR A 149 21.04 5.62 -11.33
C THR A 149 20.12 6.42 -10.44
N ILE A 150 18.83 6.14 -10.55
CA ILE A 150 17.79 6.81 -9.76
C ILE A 150 17.09 5.75 -8.90
N ASN A 151 17.06 5.99 -7.60
CA ASN A 151 16.29 5.18 -6.68
C ASN A 151 15.18 6.04 -6.07
N VAL A 152 13.95 5.54 -6.11
CA VAL A 152 12.77 6.20 -5.55
C VAL A 152 12.19 5.32 -4.45
N VAL A 153 12.18 5.82 -3.23
CA VAL A 153 11.57 5.15 -2.08
C VAL A 153 10.27 5.86 -1.74
N VAL A 154 9.17 5.12 -1.72
CA VAL A 154 7.84 5.63 -1.39
C VAL A 154 7.34 5.00 -0.11
N GLY A 155 6.84 5.83 0.81
CA GLY A 155 6.31 5.38 2.10
C GLY A 155 7.40 4.96 3.09
N GLN A 156 6.97 4.30 4.16
CA GLN A 156 7.87 3.87 5.24
C GLN A 156 7.66 2.38 5.53
N ALA A 157 8.75 1.62 5.51
CA ALA A 157 8.72 0.17 5.76
C ALA A 157 8.11 -0.20 7.12
N ASN A 158 8.30 0.65 8.13
CA ASN A 158 7.78 0.44 9.49
C ASN A 158 6.26 0.59 9.60
N ASN A 159 5.60 1.22 8.63
CA ASN A 159 4.15 1.36 8.59
C ASN A 159 3.46 0.08 8.09
N ILE A 160 4.22 -0.83 7.48
CA ILE A 160 3.72 -2.11 6.99
C ILE A 160 3.93 -3.15 8.10
N VAL A 161 2.98 -3.27 8.98
CA VAL A 161 2.93 -4.35 9.98
C VAL A 161 2.12 -5.50 9.40
N SER A 162 2.70 -6.70 9.36
CA SER A 162 1.94 -7.93 9.12
C SER A 162 0.78 -7.95 10.09
N GLY A 163 -0.45 -8.01 9.56
CA GLY A 163 -1.64 -7.93 10.39
C GLY A 163 -1.71 -9.05 11.42
N ILE A 164 -1.16 -8.79 12.60
CA ILE A 164 -1.82 -9.34 13.78
C ILE A 164 -3.15 -8.62 13.76
N ASN A 165 -4.23 -9.34 13.41
CA ASN A 165 -5.56 -8.88 13.70
C ASN A 165 -5.56 -8.51 15.18
N THR A 166 -5.35 -7.25 15.50
CA THR A 166 -5.80 -6.72 16.77
C THR A 166 -7.30 -6.86 16.69
N THR A 167 -7.79 -8.04 17.11
CA THR A 167 -9.18 -8.16 17.54
C THR A 167 -9.36 -6.92 18.39
N LYS A 168 -10.18 -5.97 17.89
CA LYS A 168 -10.63 -4.87 18.75
C LYS A 168 -11.24 -5.57 19.94
N VAL A 169 -10.45 -5.74 20.99
CA VAL A 169 -11.00 -6.11 22.29
C VAL A 169 -11.92 -4.94 22.58
N ALA A 170 -13.22 -5.19 22.41
CA ALA A 170 -14.23 -4.26 22.88
C ALA A 170 -13.79 -3.88 24.29
N PRO A 171 -13.82 -2.59 24.66
CA PRO A 171 -13.36 -2.18 25.97
C PRO A 171 -14.02 -3.11 26.98
N ALA A 172 -13.21 -3.97 27.60
CA ALA A 172 -13.71 -4.92 28.57
C ALA A 172 -14.47 -4.08 29.56
N THR A 173 -15.77 -4.29 29.65
CA THR A 173 -16.58 -3.73 30.74
C THR A 173 -15.81 -4.13 31.99
N GLN A 174 -15.13 -3.17 32.61
CA GLN A 174 -14.31 -3.45 33.78
C GLN A 174 -15.27 -3.98 34.86
N SER A 175 -15.43 -5.28 34.93
CA SER A 175 -16.14 -5.90 36.03
C SER A 175 -15.30 -5.60 37.28
N THR A 176 -15.80 -4.71 38.13
CA THR A 176 -15.12 -4.34 39.34
C THR A 176 -14.98 -5.60 40.22
N THR A 177 -13.77 -6.14 40.27
CA THR A 177 -13.47 -7.32 41.07
C THR A 177 -13.11 -6.86 42.47
N ILE A 178 -13.91 -7.27 43.45
CA ILE A 178 -13.76 -6.89 44.87
C ILE A 178 -13.36 -8.14 45.65
N TYR A 179 -12.28 -8.05 46.42
CA TYR A 179 -11.83 -9.10 47.32
C TYR A 179 -11.70 -8.58 48.73
N THR A 180 -12.02 -9.42 49.71
CA THR A 180 -11.67 -9.18 51.10
C THR A 180 -10.15 -9.33 51.29
N LEU A 181 -9.60 -8.89 52.40
CA LEU A 181 -8.17 -9.09 52.72
C LEU A 181 -7.77 -10.56 52.81
N ASN A 182 -8.72 -11.45 53.05
CA ASN A 182 -8.51 -12.90 53.07
C ASN A 182 -8.63 -13.55 51.69
N GLY A 183 -8.69 -12.75 50.60
CA GLY A 183 -8.74 -13.23 49.21
C GLY A 183 -10.11 -13.74 48.75
N LEU A 184 -11.17 -13.63 49.52
CA LEU A 184 -12.51 -14.02 49.12
C LEU A 184 -13.13 -12.96 48.20
N ARG A 185 -13.63 -13.38 47.05
CA ARG A 185 -14.31 -12.50 46.09
C ARG A 185 -15.72 -12.17 46.64
N VAL A 186 -16.08 -10.90 46.61
CA VAL A 186 -17.40 -10.41 47.06
C VAL A 186 -18.02 -9.53 45.96
N ASN A 187 -19.34 -9.57 45.84
CA ASN A 187 -20.06 -8.79 44.85
C ASN A 187 -20.30 -7.33 45.26
N LYS A 188 -20.15 -7.02 46.54
CA LYS A 188 -20.36 -5.67 47.11
C LYS A 188 -19.40 -5.44 48.26
N ALA A 189 -18.76 -4.26 48.29
CA ALA A 189 -17.95 -3.84 49.42
C ALA A 189 -18.85 -3.15 50.45
N ASN A 190 -18.93 -3.72 51.66
CA ASN A 190 -19.58 -3.10 52.82
C ASN A 190 -18.53 -2.22 53.56
N LYS A 191 -18.82 -1.80 54.79
CA LYS A 191 -17.86 -1.07 55.61
C LYS A 191 -16.68 -1.98 55.98
N GLY A 192 -15.47 -1.57 55.60
CA GLY A 192 -14.27 -2.36 55.84
C GLY A 192 -13.18 -2.14 54.78
N MET A 193 -12.16 -3.00 54.81
CA MET A 193 -10.99 -2.94 53.91
C MET A 193 -11.06 -4.02 52.85
N TYR A 194 -10.89 -3.61 51.58
CA TYR A 194 -11.02 -4.49 50.40
C TYR A 194 -9.90 -4.25 49.42
N ILE A 195 -9.66 -5.20 48.51
CA ILE A 195 -8.86 -5.04 47.31
C ILE A 195 -9.84 -4.89 46.14
N ILE A 196 -9.90 -3.70 45.55
CA ILE A 196 -10.76 -3.39 44.41
C ILE A 196 -9.87 -3.14 43.17
N ASN A 197 -10.03 -3.95 42.15
CA ASN A 197 -9.19 -3.88 40.92
C ASN A 197 -7.68 -3.85 41.25
N GLY A 198 -7.24 -4.70 42.21
CA GLY A 198 -5.84 -4.79 42.63
C GLY A 198 -5.35 -3.69 43.57
N LYS A 199 -6.19 -2.72 43.96
CA LYS A 199 -5.82 -1.62 44.86
C LYS A 199 -6.51 -1.78 46.20
N LYS A 200 -5.74 -1.60 47.32
CA LYS A 200 -6.29 -1.57 48.68
C LYS A 200 -7.19 -0.35 48.88
N THR A 201 -8.43 -0.57 49.23
CA THR A 201 -9.44 0.48 49.39
C THR A 201 -10.19 0.28 50.71
N ILE A 202 -10.44 1.36 51.45
CA ILE A 202 -11.28 1.38 52.64
C ILE A 202 -12.63 1.97 52.27
N LYS A 203 -13.71 1.29 52.64
CA LYS A 203 -15.10 1.73 52.43
C LYS A 203 -15.80 1.94 53.74
#